data_3bbc18463e13e245cc3ccb67c53affbc
#
_entry.id   3bbc18463e13e245cc3ccb67c53affbc
#
_cell.length_a   1.000
_cell.length_b   1.000
_cell.length_c   1.000
_cell.angle_alpha   90.00
_cell.angle_beta   90.00
_cell.angle_gamma   90.00
#
_symmetry.space_group_name_H-M   'P 1'
#
loop_
_entity.id
_entity.type
_entity.pdbx_description
1 polymer ?
#
loop_
_entity_poly.entity_id
_entity_poly.type
_entity_poly.pdbx_seq_one_letter_code
_entity_poly.pdbx_strand_id
1 'polypeptide(L)'
;MSRPQRVAAIVVAAGKGERAATGTRFLPKQYRDIADIPIVKRTIAALLTMDEVSLVLPVVHPEHGHLYAALGLSHPRLLPPVTGGASRQASVRAGLLALEPRRPDAVLIQDAARPFIDRALVIPVLDALATHDGALPVVPVTDTIKRSTDGQTVTATEDRRTLVAAQTPQGFRFPQIFQAHNDAASQPAEFTDDAAIAEWAGLTVAMTPGSTRNIKITHPEDFARAERLLGGEKPLETRTLLETRTGTGFDVHPFEPGDFLTLGGVRIPHTHRLQGHSDADAALHALTDAIYGALGEGDIGTHFPPSDPQWKGADSALFLRHAVGLVAARHGRIVNLDLTIVAERPRIGPHVREMRAKIAEICGMSVDRVAIKATTSERLGFTGREEGLAALATASVELPRED
;
A
#
# COMPACT_ATOMS: atom_id res chain seq x y z
N MET A 1 2.31 -27.82 -34.49
CA MET A 1 2.25 -28.52 -33.20
C MET A 1 1.01 -28.03 -32.43
N SER A 2 0.46 -28.75 -31.47
CA SER A 2 -0.67 -28.27 -30.66
C SER A 2 -0.17 -27.46 -29.47
N ARG A 3 -1.05 -26.61 -28.87
CA ARG A 3 -0.81 -25.95 -27.59
C ARG A 3 -0.51 -26.98 -26.49
N PRO A 4 0.50 -26.76 -25.63
CA PRO A 4 0.80 -27.67 -24.52
C PRO A 4 -0.38 -27.84 -23.57
N GLN A 5 -0.64 -29.07 -23.11
CA GLN A 5 -1.73 -29.37 -22.17
C GLN A 5 -1.24 -29.52 -20.72
N ARG A 6 -0.05 -30.15 -20.55
CA ARG A 6 0.57 -30.33 -19.23
C ARG A 6 1.70 -29.31 -19.07
N VAL A 7 1.41 -28.21 -18.38
CA VAL A 7 2.36 -27.11 -18.17
C VAL A 7 2.84 -27.13 -16.74
N ALA A 8 4.15 -27.18 -16.51
CA ALA A 8 4.75 -26.95 -15.21
C ALA A 8 5.34 -25.55 -15.12
N ALA A 9 5.29 -24.92 -13.95
CA ALA A 9 5.94 -23.65 -13.68
C ALA A 9 7.08 -23.84 -12.65
N ILE A 10 8.29 -23.40 -12.99
CA ILE A 10 9.42 -23.30 -12.06
C ILE A 10 9.45 -21.88 -11.53
N VAL A 11 9.38 -21.71 -10.19
CA VAL A 11 9.52 -20.41 -9.52
C VAL A 11 10.93 -20.31 -8.95
N VAL A 12 11.76 -19.48 -9.58
CA VAL A 12 13.19 -19.34 -9.23
C VAL A 12 13.33 -18.35 -8.05
N ALA A 13 13.50 -18.90 -6.84
CA ALA A 13 13.66 -18.16 -5.59
C ALA A 13 15.03 -18.38 -4.92
N ALA A 14 16.02 -18.90 -5.65
CA ALA A 14 17.34 -19.27 -5.11
C ALA A 14 18.34 -18.11 -5.03
N GLY A 15 17.98 -16.88 -5.43
CA GLY A 15 18.86 -15.71 -5.34
C GLY A 15 19.11 -15.26 -3.89
N LYS A 16 20.32 -14.79 -3.59
CA LYS A 16 20.70 -14.25 -2.26
C LYS A 16 19.98 -12.94 -1.90
N GLY A 17 19.55 -12.16 -2.89
CA GLY A 17 18.75 -10.95 -2.70
C GLY A 17 19.54 -9.72 -2.19
N GLU A 18 20.86 -9.72 -2.26
CA GLU A 18 21.78 -8.73 -1.67
C GLU A 18 21.54 -7.28 -2.12
N ARG A 19 21.12 -7.05 -3.39
CA ARG A 19 20.89 -5.69 -3.95
C ARG A 19 19.71 -4.93 -3.35
N ALA A 20 18.83 -5.59 -2.62
CA ALA A 20 17.70 -4.97 -1.94
C ALA A 20 17.88 -4.93 -0.40
N ALA A 21 19.10 -5.18 0.09
CA ALA A 21 19.42 -5.22 1.51
C ALA A 21 19.36 -3.84 2.15
N THR A 22 18.59 -3.69 3.24
CA THR A 22 18.56 -2.49 4.09
C THR A 22 18.56 -2.93 5.56
N GLY A 23 19.55 -2.48 6.35
CA GLY A 23 19.63 -2.70 7.81
C GLY A 23 20.33 -3.99 8.25
N THR A 24 20.38 -4.20 9.57
CA THR A 24 21.17 -5.24 10.27
C THR A 24 20.55 -6.64 10.29
N ARG A 25 19.28 -6.81 9.90
CA ARG A 25 18.62 -8.10 9.72
C ARG A 25 18.35 -8.33 8.23
N PHE A 26 19.21 -9.11 7.61
CA PHE A 26 19.10 -9.44 6.19
C PHE A 26 18.01 -10.50 5.95
N LEU A 27 16.84 -10.08 5.44
CA LEU A 27 15.86 -10.98 4.87
C LEU A 27 15.97 -10.92 3.34
N PRO A 28 16.20 -12.05 2.62
CA PRO A 28 16.28 -12.06 1.17
C PRO A 28 15.01 -11.47 0.54
N LYS A 29 15.19 -10.64 -0.50
CA LYS A 29 14.09 -9.82 -1.07
C LYS A 29 12.81 -10.58 -1.40
N GLN A 30 12.94 -11.82 -1.89
CA GLN A 30 11.80 -12.66 -2.27
C GLN A 30 10.94 -13.10 -1.07
N TYR A 31 11.46 -13.01 0.15
CA TYR A 31 10.74 -13.31 1.40
C TYR A 31 10.26 -12.05 2.13
N ARG A 32 10.58 -10.84 1.60
CA ARG A 32 10.04 -9.58 2.13
C ARG A 32 8.61 -9.39 1.67
N ASP A 33 7.84 -8.71 2.50
CA ASP A 33 6.43 -8.47 2.24
C ASP A 33 6.19 -7.30 1.28
N ILE A 34 5.12 -7.41 0.52
CA ILE A 34 4.43 -6.32 -0.15
C ILE A 34 2.98 -6.42 0.29
N ALA A 35 2.45 -5.38 0.97
CA ALA A 35 1.13 -5.40 1.60
C ALA A 35 0.91 -6.71 2.38
N ASP A 36 1.76 -6.95 3.39
CA ASP A 36 1.72 -8.05 4.36
C ASP A 36 1.80 -9.48 3.79
N ILE A 37 2.22 -9.63 2.53
CA ILE A 37 2.39 -10.96 1.90
C ILE A 37 3.78 -11.06 1.25
N PRO A 38 4.59 -12.08 1.58
CA PRO A 38 5.88 -12.32 0.96
C PRO A 38 5.81 -12.39 -0.58
N ILE A 39 6.77 -11.76 -1.26
CA ILE A 39 6.82 -11.69 -2.73
C ILE A 39 6.71 -13.07 -3.37
N VAL A 40 7.51 -14.03 -2.92
CA VAL A 40 7.51 -15.40 -3.46
C VAL A 40 6.16 -16.09 -3.26
N LYS A 41 5.48 -15.84 -2.12
CA LYS A 41 4.14 -16.37 -1.83
C LYS A 41 3.12 -15.83 -2.83
N ARG A 42 3.18 -14.53 -3.16
CA ARG A 42 2.33 -13.90 -4.19
C ARG A 42 2.55 -14.52 -5.56
N THR A 43 3.81 -14.67 -5.97
CA THR A 43 4.17 -15.25 -7.27
C THR A 43 3.67 -16.69 -7.40
N ILE A 44 3.86 -17.52 -6.37
CA ILE A 44 3.38 -18.92 -6.36
C ILE A 44 1.85 -18.96 -6.38
N ALA A 45 1.19 -18.13 -5.54
CA ALA A 45 -0.28 -18.08 -5.48
C ALA A 45 -0.88 -17.67 -6.82
N ALA A 46 -0.33 -16.67 -7.50
CA ALA A 46 -0.79 -16.24 -8.82
C ALA A 46 -0.72 -17.35 -9.85
N LEU A 47 0.35 -18.14 -9.88
CA LEU A 47 0.45 -19.31 -10.79
C LEU A 47 -0.54 -20.41 -10.43
N LEU A 48 -0.79 -20.64 -9.16
CA LEU A 48 -1.74 -21.65 -8.69
C LEU A 48 -3.21 -21.29 -8.97
N THR A 49 -3.55 -20.03 -9.24
CA THR A 49 -4.89 -19.62 -9.67
C THR A 49 -5.18 -19.92 -11.14
N MET A 50 -4.15 -20.23 -11.94
CA MET A 50 -4.27 -20.45 -13.39
C MET A 50 -4.52 -21.93 -13.71
N ASP A 51 -5.60 -22.23 -14.40
CA ASP A 51 -5.95 -23.61 -14.79
C ASP A 51 -4.97 -24.20 -15.81
N GLU A 52 -4.33 -23.33 -16.60
CA GLU A 52 -3.32 -23.70 -17.57
C GLU A 52 -2.04 -24.27 -16.96
N VAL A 53 -1.78 -23.98 -15.66
CA VAL A 53 -0.59 -24.44 -14.94
C VAL A 53 -0.93 -25.68 -14.13
N SER A 54 -0.47 -26.83 -14.59
CA SER A 54 -0.74 -28.14 -13.96
C SER A 54 0.06 -28.35 -12.69
N LEU A 55 1.29 -27.84 -12.61
CA LEU A 55 2.22 -28.02 -11.49
C LEU A 55 3.04 -26.74 -11.26
N VAL A 56 3.34 -26.44 -10.00
CA VAL A 56 4.25 -25.34 -9.61
C VAL A 56 5.39 -25.93 -8.77
N LEU A 57 6.63 -25.70 -9.19
CA LEU A 57 7.84 -26.17 -8.51
C LEU A 57 8.68 -24.97 -8.05
N PRO A 58 8.76 -24.69 -6.76
CA PRO A 58 9.69 -23.70 -6.22
C PRO A 58 11.14 -24.23 -6.23
N VAL A 59 12.07 -23.33 -6.60
CA VAL A 59 13.51 -23.59 -6.46
C VAL A 59 14.08 -22.59 -5.49
N VAL A 60 14.55 -23.05 -4.33
CA VAL A 60 14.94 -22.21 -3.19
C VAL A 60 16.45 -22.28 -2.92
N HIS A 61 17.00 -21.22 -2.33
CA HIS A 61 18.41 -21.22 -1.91
C HIS A 61 18.64 -22.28 -0.81
N PRO A 62 19.80 -22.97 -0.80
CA PRO A 62 20.11 -23.99 0.21
C PRO A 62 19.84 -23.53 1.65
N GLU A 63 20.21 -22.30 1.98
CA GLU A 63 20.07 -21.73 3.35
C GLU A 63 18.68 -21.19 3.65
N HIS A 64 17.79 -21.05 2.65
CA HIS A 64 16.47 -20.41 2.84
C HIS A 64 15.32 -21.42 2.96
N GLY A 65 15.59 -22.72 3.12
CA GLY A 65 14.55 -23.74 3.28
C GLY A 65 13.59 -23.46 4.46
N HIS A 66 14.13 -22.98 5.57
CA HIS A 66 13.33 -22.57 6.74
C HIS A 66 12.43 -21.38 6.48
N LEU A 67 12.87 -20.40 5.69
CA LEU A 67 12.07 -19.23 5.27
C LEU A 67 10.94 -19.67 4.35
N TYR A 68 11.22 -20.58 3.42
CA TYR A 68 10.18 -21.13 2.55
C TYR A 68 9.13 -21.93 3.32
N ALA A 69 9.55 -22.77 4.26
CA ALA A 69 8.64 -23.54 5.11
C ALA A 69 7.71 -22.64 5.95
N ALA A 70 8.24 -21.52 6.44
CA ALA A 70 7.46 -20.53 7.20
C ALA A 70 6.34 -19.85 6.37
N LEU A 71 6.34 -19.94 5.03
CA LEU A 71 5.25 -19.41 4.20
C LEU A 71 3.92 -20.16 4.37
N GLY A 72 3.96 -21.39 4.88
CA GLY A 72 2.78 -22.22 5.11
C GLY A 72 2.00 -22.54 3.82
N LEU A 73 2.68 -22.68 2.69
CA LEU A 73 2.04 -22.96 1.40
C LEU A 73 1.67 -24.43 1.29
N SER A 74 0.41 -24.71 0.97
CA SER A 74 -0.11 -26.06 0.69
C SER A 74 -1.12 -25.99 -0.44
N HIS A 75 -0.91 -26.77 -1.51
CA HIS A 75 -1.84 -26.87 -2.64
C HIS A 75 -1.58 -28.17 -3.40
N PRO A 76 -2.60 -28.86 -3.95
CA PRO A 76 -2.41 -30.13 -4.69
C PRO A 76 -1.47 -30.04 -5.90
N ARG A 77 -1.38 -28.87 -6.55
CA ARG A 77 -0.50 -28.59 -7.69
C ARG A 77 0.87 -28.02 -7.28
N LEU A 78 1.12 -27.75 -5.99
CA LEU A 78 2.40 -27.25 -5.51
C LEU A 78 3.30 -28.41 -5.11
N LEU A 79 4.43 -28.53 -5.78
CA LEU A 79 5.43 -29.55 -5.46
C LEU A 79 6.31 -29.11 -4.29
N PRO A 80 6.91 -30.07 -3.55
CA PRO A 80 7.94 -29.74 -2.57
C PRO A 80 9.07 -28.93 -3.23
N PRO A 81 9.65 -27.94 -2.53
CA PRO A 81 10.72 -27.13 -3.08
C PRO A 81 11.98 -27.96 -3.33
N VAL A 82 12.72 -27.62 -4.38
CA VAL A 82 14.05 -28.16 -4.64
C VAL A 82 15.13 -27.13 -4.36
N THR A 83 16.31 -27.60 -4.00
CA THR A 83 17.46 -26.74 -3.74
C THR A 83 18.05 -26.24 -5.05
N GLY A 84 18.24 -24.92 -5.17
CA GLY A 84 18.89 -24.28 -6.31
C GLY A 84 20.41 -24.40 -6.27
N GLY A 85 21.04 -24.08 -7.39
CA GLY A 85 22.50 -24.09 -7.54
C GLY A 85 23.14 -22.73 -7.30
N ALA A 86 24.45 -22.65 -7.58
CA ALA A 86 25.28 -21.46 -7.37
C ALA A 86 24.92 -20.28 -8.29
N SER A 87 24.26 -20.52 -9.41
CA SER A 87 23.82 -19.51 -10.37
C SER A 87 22.31 -19.62 -10.65
N ARG A 88 21.73 -18.60 -11.35
CA ARG A 88 20.35 -18.67 -11.83
C ARG A 88 20.16 -19.86 -12.79
N GLN A 89 21.08 -20.03 -13.74
CA GLN A 89 21.09 -21.15 -14.68
C GLN A 89 21.11 -22.51 -13.95
N ALA A 90 22.02 -22.69 -12.98
CA ALA A 90 22.10 -23.92 -12.19
C ALA A 90 20.83 -24.20 -11.38
N SER A 91 20.19 -23.14 -10.89
CA SER A 91 18.92 -23.26 -10.15
C SER A 91 17.76 -23.68 -11.06
N VAL A 92 17.65 -23.10 -12.26
CA VAL A 92 16.65 -23.52 -13.26
C VAL A 92 16.88 -24.96 -13.67
N ARG A 93 18.13 -25.34 -13.93
CA ARG A 93 18.49 -26.76 -14.30
C ARG A 93 18.09 -27.73 -13.18
N ALA A 94 18.30 -27.39 -11.91
CA ALA A 94 17.84 -28.22 -10.80
C ALA A 94 16.32 -28.43 -10.81
N GLY A 95 15.56 -27.35 -11.12
CA GLY A 95 14.10 -27.42 -11.29
C GLY A 95 13.70 -28.30 -12.49
N LEU A 96 14.38 -28.16 -13.62
CA LEU A 96 14.12 -28.98 -14.81
C LEU A 96 14.38 -30.48 -14.55
N LEU A 97 15.50 -30.81 -13.89
CA LEU A 97 15.82 -32.18 -13.48
C LEU A 97 14.74 -32.76 -12.54
N ALA A 98 14.21 -32.01 -11.63
CA ALA A 98 13.15 -32.47 -10.74
C ALA A 98 11.80 -32.68 -11.46
N LEU A 99 11.57 -32.00 -12.58
CA LEU A 99 10.38 -32.15 -13.41
C LEU A 99 10.48 -33.26 -14.44
N GLU A 100 11.70 -33.74 -14.78
CA GLU A 100 11.92 -34.73 -15.80
C GLU A 100 11.06 -36.00 -15.63
N PRO A 101 10.93 -36.61 -14.43
CA PRO A 101 10.11 -37.82 -14.25
C PRO A 101 8.60 -37.58 -14.52
N ARG A 102 8.16 -36.32 -14.49
CA ARG A 102 6.76 -35.93 -14.70
C ARG A 102 6.44 -35.64 -16.17
N ARG A 103 7.47 -35.44 -17.00
CA ARG A 103 7.38 -35.23 -18.44
C ARG A 103 6.30 -34.21 -18.83
N PRO A 104 6.34 -32.93 -18.32
CA PRO A 104 5.41 -31.94 -18.80
C PRO A 104 5.62 -31.66 -20.29
N ASP A 105 4.59 -31.16 -20.99
CA ASP A 105 4.71 -30.79 -22.40
C ASP A 105 5.49 -29.45 -22.53
N ALA A 106 5.30 -28.54 -21.55
CA ALA A 106 5.99 -27.25 -21.49
C ALA A 106 6.33 -26.87 -20.05
N VAL A 107 7.29 -25.94 -19.91
CA VAL A 107 7.68 -25.35 -18.67
C VAL A 107 7.66 -23.81 -18.78
N LEU A 108 7.11 -23.16 -17.78
CA LEU A 108 7.22 -21.73 -17.55
C LEU A 108 8.30 -21.49 -16.49
N ILE A 109 9.30 -20.67 -16.80
CA ILE A 109 10.36 -20.29 -15.88
C ILE A 109 10.07 -18.86 -15.39
N GLN A 110 9.72 -18.74 -14.12
CA GLN A 110 9.26 -17.50 -13.50
C GLN A 110 10.24 -17.01 -12.42
N ASP A 111 10.65 -15.77 -12.51
CA ASP A 111 11.38 -15.11 -11.42
C ASP A 111 10.45 -14.91 -10.21
N ALA A 112 10.83 -15.41 -9.04
CA ALA A 112 10.07 -15.20 -7.79
C ALA A 112 9.87 -13.70 -7.45
N ALA A 113 10.74 -12.84 -7.95
CA ALA A 113 10.70 -11.40 -7.74
C ALA A 113 9.75 -10.63 -8.69
N ARG A 114 8.91 -11.31 -9.47
CA ARG A 114 7.86 -10.71 -10.31
C ARG A 114 6.47 -11.17 -9.86
N PRO A 115 5.90 -10.54 -8.81
CA PRO A 115 4.65 -11.02 -8.20
C PRO A 115 3.38 -10.65 -8.98
N PHE A 116 3.49 -9.84 -10.03
CA PHE A 116 2.35 -9.34 -10.82
C PHE A 116 2.11 -10.13 -12.10
N ILE A 117 2.43 -11.42 -12.08
CA ILE A 117 2.09 -12.34 -13.16
C ILE A 117 0.58 -12.59 -13.16
N ASP A 118 -0.01 -12.54 -14.35
CA ASP A 118 -1.42 -12.82 -14.57
C ASP A 118 -1.64 -13.73 -15.78
N ARG A 119 -2.89 -14.16 -15.96
CA ARG A 119 -3.30 -15.03 -17.06
C ARG A 119 -3.14 -14.36 -18.43
N ALA A 120 -3.33 -13.03 -18.51
CA ALA A 120 -3.16 -12.28 -19.76
C ALA A 120 -1.71 -12.31 -20.26
N LEU A 121 -0.74 -12.41 -19.34
CA LEU A 121 0.67 -12.53 -19.66
C LEU A 121 1.06 -13.97 -20.03
N VAL A 122 0.49 -14.99 -19.38
CA VAL A 122 0.85 -16.41 -19.54
C VAL A 122 0.25 -17.00 -20.81
N ILE A 123 -1.00 -16.67 -21.15
CA ILE A 123 -1.70 -17.27 -22.29
C ILE A 123 -0.97 -17.05 -23.62
N PRO A 124 -0.55 -15.83 -23.99
CA PRO A 124 0.18 -15.60 -25.24
C PRO A 124 1.50 -16.39 -25.32
N VAL A 125 2.19 -16.55 -24.18
CA VAL A 125 3.41 -17.39 -24.11
C VAL A 125 3.11 -18.84 -24.45
N LEU A 126 2.07 -19.42 -23.84
CA LEU A 126 1.67 -20.80 -24.10
C LEU A 126 1.14 -21.00 -25.52
N ASP A 127 0.43 -20.03 -26.08
CA ASP A 127 -0.07 -20.10 -27.47
C ASP A 127 1.07 -20.06 -28.48
N ALA A 128 2.10 -19.24 -28.24
CA ALA A 128 3.28 -19.21 -29.13
C ALA A 128 4.06 -20.52 -29.18
N LEU A 129 4.00 -21.33 -28.12
CA LEU A 129 4.60 -22.66 -28.10
C LEU A 129 3.92 -23.67 -29.10
N ALA A 130 2.79 -23.30 -29.70
CA ALA A 130 2.22 -24.10 -30.77
C ALA A 130 3.10 -24.12 -32.03
N THR A 131 3.91 -23.10 -32.27
CA THR A 131 4.73 -22.90 -33.47
C THR A 131 6.21 -22.65 -33.19
N HIS A 132 6.60 -22.36 -31.93
CA HIS A 132 7.97 -22.08 -31.54
C HIS A 132 8.42 -23.01 -30.40
N ASP A 133 9.73 -23.13 -30.19
CA ASP A 133 10.31 -23.92 -29.10
C ASP A 133 10.27 -23.20 -27.78
N GLY A 134 10.32 -21.87 -27.83
CA GLY A 134 10.22 -20.96 -26.65
C GLY A 134 9.43 -19.71 -26.96
N ALA A 135 9.02 -19.01 -25.90
CA ALA A 135 8.38 -17.71 -25.98
C ALA A 135 8.60 -16.91 -24.69
N LEU A 136 8.73 -15.60 -24.81
CA LEU A 136 8.87 -14.72 -23.65
C LEU A 136 8.09 -13.40 -23.83
N PRO A 137 7.52 -12.85 -22.76
CA PRO A 137 6.90 -11.54 -22.81
C PRO A 137 7.97 -10.45 -22.85
N VAL A 138 7.72 -9.44 -23.69
CA VAL A 138 8.63 -8.31 -23.86
C VAL A 138 7.88 -6.99 -23.77
N VAL A 139 8.55 -5.93 -23.29
CA VAL A 139 8.06 -4.57 -23.36
C VAL A 139 9.03 -3.70 -24.14
N PRO A 140 8.54 -2.69 -24.90
CA PRO A 140 9.40 -1.73 -25.60
C PRO A 140 10.34 -1.01 -24.64
N VAL A 141 11.55 -0.70 -25.08
CA VAL A 141 12.48 0.18 -24.35
C VAL A 141 12.09 1.63 -24.62
N THR A 142 11.72 2.36 -23.57
CA THR A 142 11.29 3.76 -23.64
C THR A 142 12.43 4.75 -23.58
N ASP A 143 13.48 4.44 -22.80
CA ASP A 143 14.63 5.32 -22.60
C ASP A 143 15.65 5.19 -23.74
N THR A 144 16.52 6.21 -23.88
CA THR A 144 17.66 6.14 -24.78
C THR A 144 18.76 5.26 -24.17
N ILE A 145 19.05 4.13 -24.82
CA ILE A 145 20.06 3.18 -24.32
C ILE A 145 21.44 3.62 -24.78
N LYS A 146 22.35 3.73 -23.80
CA LYS A 146 23.76 4.01 -24.01
C LYS A 146 24.59 2.79 -23.73
N ARG A 147 25.59 2.51 -24.59
CA ARG A 147 26.59 1.48 -24.34
C ARG A 147 27.76 2.12 -23.57
N SER A 148 28.25 1.40 -22.57
CA SER A 148 29.47 1.75 -21.83
C SER A 148 30.23 0.48 -21.51
N THR A 149 31.54 0.49 -21.60
CA THR A 149 32.42 -0.63 -21.25
C THR A 149 33.09 -0.48 -19.88
N ASP A 150 33.15 0.76 -19.37
CA ASP A 150 33.78 1.13 -18.10
C ASP A 150 32.76 1.61 -17.03
N GLY A 151 31.48 1.70 -17.38
CA GLY A 151 30.42 2.23 -16.52
C GLY A 151 30.50 3.75 -16.29
N GLN A 152 31.42 4.45 -16.92
CA GLN A 152 31.67 5.89 -16.74
C GLN A 152 31.51 6.67 -18.04
N THR A 153 31.95 6.10 -19.18
CA THR A 153 32.00 6.76 -20.47
C THR A 153 31.01 6.13 -21.45
N VAL A 154 30.28 6.99 -22.17
CA VAL A 154 29.39 6.53 -23.23
C VAL A 154 30.20 6.22 -24.48
N THR A 155 30.14 4.98 -24.99
CA THR A 155 30.83 4.52 -26.19
C THR A 155 29.92 4.48 -27.43
N ALA A 156 28.60 4.27 -27.25
CA ALA A 156 27.65 4.24 -28.35
C ALA A 156 26.21 4.53 -27.85
N THR A 157 25.32 4.84 -28.78
CA THR A 157 23.87 4.89 -28.54
C THR A 157 23.21 3.79 -29.37
N GLU A 158 22.44 2.94 -28.69
CA GLU A 158 21.71 1.84 -29.35
C GLU A 158 20.40 2.36 -29.98
N ASP A 159 20.02 1.79 -31.11
CA ASP A 159 18.70 2.05 -31.70
C ASP A 159 17.62 1.32 -30.89
N ARG A 160 16.93 2.04 -30.00
CA ARG A 160 15.90 1.45 -29.13
C ARG A 160 14.73 0.80 -29.89
N ARG A 161 14.54 1.12 -31.19
CA ARG A 161 13.49 0.48 -32.01
C ARG A 161 13.76 -1.00 -32.26
N THR A 162 14.99 -1.44 -32.13
CA THR A 162 15.42 -2.84 -32.26
C THR A 162 15.56 -3.53 -30.93
N LEU A 163 15.32 -2.85 -29.80
CA LEU A 163 15.52 -3.37 -28.45
C LEU A 163 14.19 -3.56 -27.74
N VAL A 164 14.10 -4.66 -27.00
CA VAL A 164 12.99 -4.97 -26.11
C VAL A 164 13.51 -5.40 -24.76
N ALA A 165 12.76 -5.13 -23.70
CA ALA A 165 13.08 -5.58 -22.35
C ALA A 165 12.34 -6.90 -22.08
N ALA A 166 13.11 -7.98 -21.89
CA ALA A 166 12.60 -9.32 -21.61
C ALA A 166 12.01 -9.43 -20.20
N GLN A 167 10.90 -10.14 -20.11
CA GLN A 167 10.26 -10.44 -18.83
C GLN A 167 10.15 -11.95 -18.60
N THR A 168 9.65 -12.36 -17.44
CA THR A 168 9.20 -13.72 -17.16
C THR A 168 7.68 -13.71 -16.90
N PRO A 169 6.98 -14.85 -17.18
CA PRO A 169 7.51 -16.20 -17.40
C PRO A 169 8.10 -16.37 -18.79
N GLN A 170 9.26 -17.03 -18.86
CA GLN A 170 9.77 -17.53 -20.12
C GLN A 170 9.25 -18.97 -20.30
N GLY A 171 8.51 -19.21 -21.36
CA GLY A 171 7.88 -20.48 -21.63
C GLY A 171 8.65 -21.27 -22.69
N PHE A 172 8.80 -22.56 -22.49
CA PHE A 172 9.52 -23.44 -23.44
C PHE A 172 8.85 -24.80 -23.54
N ARG A 173 9.01 -25.48 -24.68
CA ARG A 173 8.76 -26.90 -24.78
C ARG A 173 9.75 -27.63 -23.88
N PHE A 174 9.25 -28.50 -23.02
CA PHE A 174 10.07 -29.08 -21.95
C PHE A 174 11.27 -29.91 -22.48
N PRO A 175 11.13 -30.85 -23.43
CA PRO A 175 12.26 -31.63 -23.88
C PRO A 175 13.39 -30.78 -24.47
N GLN A 176 13.04 -29.71 -25.22
CA GLN A 176 14.02 -28.87 -25.91
C GLN A 176 14.83 -28.04 -24.90
N ILE A 177 14.14 -27.36 -23.98
CA ILE A 177 14.84 -26.52 -22.99
C ILE A 177 15.60 -27.36 -21.96
N PHE A 178 15.09 -28.52 -21.61
CA PHE A 178 15.78 -29.47 -20.74
C PHE A 178 17.13 -29.92 -21.34
N GLN A 179 17.14 -30.29 -22.63
CA GLN A 179 18.38 -30.64 -23.33
C GLN A 179 19.32 -29.43 -23.41
N ALA A 180 18.81 -28.25 -23.80
CA ALA A 180 19.61 -27.04 -23.92
C ALA A 180 20.31 -26.67 -22.59
N HIS A 181 19.60 -26.75 -21.45
CA HIS A 181 20.20 -26.53 -20.14
C HIS A 181 21.25 -27.57 -19.75
N ASN A 182 21.09 -28.84 -20.15
CA ASN A 182 22.08 -29.87 -19.89
C ASN A 182 23.35 -29.62 -20.70
N ASP A 183 23.22 -29.27 -21.98
CA ASP A 183 24.35 -28.98 -22.87
C ASP A 183 25.07 -27.69 -22.43
N ALA A 184 24.32 -26.64 -22.02
CA ALA A 184 24.89 -25.41 -21.53
C ALA A 184 25.61 -25.55 -20.19
N ALA A 185 25.31 -26.58 -19.38
CA ALA A 185 25.94 -26.81 -18.09
C ALA A 185 27.44 -27.08 -18.14
N SER A 186 27.93 -27.59 -19.29
CA SER A 186 29.34 -27.87 -19.55
C SER A 186 30.09 -26.70 -20.20
N GLN A 187 29.37 -25.60 -20.51
CA GLN A 187 29.96 -24.44 -21.18
C GLN A 187 30.51 -23.43 -20.18
N PRO A 188 31.63 -22.78 -20.48
CA PRO A 188 32.17 -21.68 -19.64
C PRO A 188 31.36 -20.39 -19.77
N ALA A 189 30.41 -20.28 -20.70
CA ALA A 189 29.61 -19.12 -20.97
C ALA A 189 28.54 -18.93 -19.86
N GLU A 190 28.42 -17.72 -19.32
CA GLU A 190 27.29 -17.33 -18.47
C GLU A 190 26.15 -16.80 -19.32
N PHE A 191 24.98 -17.42 -19.21
CA PHE A 191 23.76 -16.97 -19.86
C PHE A 191 22.94 -16.10 -18.93
N THR A 192 22.45 -14.98 -19.43
CA THR A 192 21.70 -14.00 -18.64
C THR A 192 20.28 -14.46 -18.26
N ASP A 193 19.66 -15.26 -19.15
CA ASP A 193 18.32 -15.82 -18.95
C ASP A 193 18.15 -17.14 -19.73
N ASP A 194 16.95 -17.74 -19.67
CA ASP A 194 16.68 -19.05 -20.30
C ASP A 194 16.48 -18.91 -21.81
N ALA A 195 16.02 -17.73 -22.27
CA ALA A 195 15.92 -17.43 -23.70
C ALA A 195 17.31 -17.41 -24.34
N ALA A 196 18.33 -16.85 -23.72
CA ALA A 196 19.71 -16.87 -24.21
C ALA A 196 20.29 -18.30 -24.33
N ILE A 197 19.90 -19.19 -23.41
CA ILE A 197 20.27 -20.62 -23.52
C ILE A 197 19.55 -21.28 -24.70
N ALA A 198 18.27 -20.99 -24.90
CA ALA A 198 17.49 -21.52 -26.01
C ALA A 198 18.04 -21.02 -27.36
N GLU A 199 18.37 -19.73 -27.47
CA GLU A 199 19.00 -19.13 -28.66
C GLU A 199 20.36 -19.76 -28.97
N TRP A 200 21.21 -19.95 -27.97
CA TRP A 200 22.48 -20.60 -28.08
C TRP A 200 22.33 -22.07 -28.61
N ALA A 201 21.30 -22.75 -28.14
CA ALA A 201 20.98 -24.12 -28.58
C ALA A 201 20.28 -24.16 -29.96
N GLY A 202 20.09 -23.03 -30.64
CA GLY A 202 19.45 -22.95 -31.95
C GLY A 202 17.93 -23.12 -31.92
N LEU A 203 17.29 -22.97 -30.75
CA LEU A 203 15.86 -23.04 -30.61
C LEU A 203 15.19 -21.73 -31.05
N THR A 204 13.97 -21.85 -31.60
CA THR A 204 13.17 -20.67 -31.99
C THR A 204 12.44 -20.10 -30.81
N VAL A 205 12.63 -18.79 -30.52
CA VAL A 205 11.99 -18.08 -29.38
C VAL A 205 11.12 -16.95 -29.89
N ALA A 206 9.83 -17.01 -29.60
CA ALA A 206 8.86 -15.97 -29.97
C ALA A 206 8.82 -14.87 -28.92
N MET A 207 8.57 -13.63 -29.35
CA MET A 207 8.22 -12.52 -28.45
C MET A 207 6.70 -12.41 -28.33
N THR A 208 6.23 -12.20 -27.11
CA THR A 208 4.80 -11.97 -26.83
C THR A 208 4.60 -10.62 -26.09
N PRO A 209 3.39 -10.05 -26.09
CA PRO A 209 3.14 -8.82 -25.34
C PRO A 209 3.44 -8.99 -23.86
N GLY A 210 4.31 -8.13 -23.32
CA GLY A 210 4.60 -8.01 -21.89
C GLY A 210 3.72 -6.98 -21.22
N SER A 211 3.94 -6.75 -19.93
CA SER A 211 3.20 -5.80 -19.13
C SER A 211 4.13 -4.91 -18.31
N THR A 212 3.91 -3.59 -18.35
CA THR A 212 4.62 -2.63 -17.48
C THR A 212 4.28 -2.80 -16.00
N ARG A 213 3.19 -3.51 -15.69
CA ARG A 213 2.83 -3.91 -14.33
C ARG A 213 3.64 -5.12 -13.84
N ASN A 214 4.17 -5.96 -14.74
CA ASN A 214 4.98 -7.13 -14.39
C ASN A 214 6.42 -6.73 -14.02
N ILE A 215 6.56 -5.84 -13.06
CA ILE A 215 7.85 -5.32 -12.59
C ILE A 215 8.67 -6.42 -11.89
N LYS A 216 9.99 -6.34 -12.02
CA LYS A 216 10.93 -7.13 -11.23
C LYS A 216 11.39 -6.34 -10.03
N ILE A 217 11.11 -6.82 -8.82
CA ILE A 217 11.57 -6.19 -7.58
C ILE A 217 13.06 -6.47 -7.42
N THR A 218 13.86 -5.42 -7.58
CA THR A 218 15.33 -5.51 -7.58
C THR A 218 15.94 -4.56 -6.57
N HIS A 219 15.39 -3.34 -6.46
CA HIS A 219 15.87 -2.26 -5.61
C HIS A 219 14.84 -1.91 -4.52
N PRO A 220 15.25 -1.20 -3.43
CA PRO A 220 14.32 -0.81 -2.37
C PRO A 220 13.10 0.01 -2.85
N GLU A 221 13.27 0.89 -3.83
CA GLU A 221 12.21 1.72 -4.42
C GLU A 221 11.14 0.91 -5.18
N ASP A 222 11.50 -0.30 -5.65
CA ASP A 222 10.55 -1.19 -6.31
C ASP A 222 9.45 -1.68 -5.37
N PHE A 223 9.72 -1.75 -4.06
CA PHE A 223 8.70 -2.14 -3.07
C PHE A 223 7.58 -1.12 -3.00
N ALA A 224 7.90 0.17 -2.89
CA ALA A 224 6.90 1.23 -2.89
C ALA A 224 6.09 1.26 -4.20
N ARG A 225 6.74 0.99 -5.35
CA ARG A 225 6.06 0.84 -6.64
C ARG A 225 5.12 -0.36 -6.64
N ALA A 226 5.56 -1.50 -6.08
CA ALA A 226 4.76 -2.70 -5.98
C ALA A 226 3.54 -2.53 -5.08
N GLU A 227 3.68 -1.84 -3.94
CA GLU A 227 2.56 -1.51 -3.05
C GLU A 227 1.51 -0.64 -3.74
N ARG A 228 1.95 0.38 -4.50
CA ARG A 228 1.04 1.19 -5.33
C ARG A 228 0.28 0.34 -6.36
N LEU A 229 0.96 -0.62 -7.01
CA LEU A 229 0.31 -1.52 -7.97
C LEU A 229 -0.72 -2.45 -7.32
N LEU A 230 -0.54 -2.83 -6.04
CA LEU A 230 -1.48 -3.64 -5.27
C LEU A 230 -2.64 -2.81 -4.71
N GLY A 231 -2.37 -1.60 -4.24
CA GLY A 231 -3.39 -0.69 -3.73
C GLY A 231 -4.41 -0.27 -4.79
N GLY A 232 -4.25 -0.80 -6.02
CA GLY A 232 -4.99 -0.37 -7.20
C GLY A 232 -4.62 1.10 -7.46
N GLU A 233 -3.70 1.35 -8.39
CA GLU A 233 -3.80 2.62 -9.10
C GLU A 233 -5.20 2.63 -9.71
N LYS A 234 -6.14 3.30 -9.05
CA LYS A 234 -7.21 3.91 -9.80
C LYS A 234 -6.50 4.67 -10.93
N PRO A 235 -6.90 4.50 -12.21
CA PRO A 235 -6.34 5.29 -13.31
C PRO A 235 -6.25 6.74 -12.84
N LEU A 236 -5.27 7.50 -13.33
CA LEU A 236 -5.19 8.94 -13.04
C LEU A 236 -6.55 9.64 -13.24
N GLU A 237 -7.38 9.12 -14.14
CA GLU A 237 -8.76 9.53 -14.42
C GLU A 237 -9.77 9.22 -13.30
N THR A 238 -9.41 8.39 -12.29
CA THR A 238 -10.25 8.08 -11.11
C THR A 238 -9.52 8.37 -9.79
N ARG A 239 -8.46 9.11 -9.79
CA ARG A 239 -8.02 9.78 -8.56
C ARG A 239 -9.10 10.78 -8.23
N THR A 240 -9.98 10.43 -7.29
CA THR A 240 -10.86 11.39 -6.66
C THR A 240 -9.96 12.53 -6.17
N LEU A 241 -9.98 13.65 -6.91
CA LEU A 241 -9.25 14.84 -6.49
C LEU A 241 -9.83 15.20 -5.13
N LEU A 242 -8.98 15.24 -4.11
CA LEU A 242 -9.39 15.69 -2.80
C LEU A 242 -9.22 17.21 -2.76
N GLU A 243 -10.22 17.90 -2.26
CA GLU A 243 -10.11 19.30 -1.88
C GLU A 243 -10.07 19.42 -0.37
N THR A 244 -9.28 20.35 0.13
CA THR A 244 -9.25 20.67 1.54
C THR A 244 -10.18 21.86 1.78
N ARG A 245 -11.18 21.67 2.64
CA ARG A 245 -12.05 22.74 3.12
C ARG A 245 -11.72 23.06 4.57
N THR A 246 -11.81 24.35 4.93
CA THR A 246 -11.56 24.80 6.29
C THR A 246 -12.79 25.53 6.80
N GLY A 247 -13.22 25.17 8.00
CA GLY A 247 -14.28 25.88 8.71
C GLY A 247 -13.78 26.39 10.05
N THR A 248 -14.47 27.40 10.56
CA THR A 248 -14.24 27.98 11.89
C THR A 248 -15.51 27.93 12.71
N GLY A 249 -15.37 27.69 14.00
CA GLY A 249 -16.46 27.73 14.96
C GLY A 249 -16.07 28.63 16.13
N PHE A 250 -17.05 29.30 16.66
CA PHE A 250 -16.90 30.19 17.85
C PHE A 250 -18.09 29.98 18.78
N ASP A 251 -17.81 29.71 20.06
CA ASP A 251 -18.84 29.53 21.06
C ASP A 251 -18.48 30.25 22.37
N VAL A 252 -19.48 30.74 23.07
CA VAL A 252 -19.38 31.51 24.31
C VAL A 252 -20.43 31.06 25.29
N HIS A 253 -20.01 30.71 26.49
CA HIS A 253 -20.93 30.38 27.58
C HIS A 253 -20.63 31.23 28.84
N PRO A 254 -21.65 31.82 29.46
CA PRO A 254 -21.50 32.50 30.75
C PRO A 254 -21.33 31.48 31.89
N PHE A 255 -20.72 31.95 32.97
CA PHE A 255 -20.60 31.18 34.20
C PHE A 255 -21.87 31.33 35.08
N GLU A 256 -22.22 30.25 35.75
CA GLU A 256 -23.19 30.22 36.83
C GLU A 256 -22.65 29.37 38.00
N PRO A 257 -23.12 29.51 39.24
CA PRO A 257 -22.63 28.74 40.38
C PRO A 257 -22.68 27.23 40.15
N GLY A 258 -21.59 26.51 40.47
CA GLY A 258 -21.49 25.08 40.29
C GLY A 258 -20.19 24.56 40.89
N ASP A 259 -19.95 23.23 40.81
CA ASP A 259 -18.78 22.57 41.39
C ASP A 259 -17.74 22.13 40.34
N PHE A 260 -18.10 22.18 39.06
CA PHE A 260 -17.24 21.82 37.91
C PHE A 260 -17.84 22.42 36.64
N LEU A 261 -17.00 22.49 35.61
CA LEU A 261 -17.44 22.69 34.21
C LEU A 261 -16.94 21.55 33.34
N THR A 262 -17.64 21.29 32.23
CA THR A 262 -17.20 20.33 31.17
C THR A 262 -16.58 21.13 30.04
N LEU A 263 -15.38 20.76 29.61
CA LEU A 263 -14.69 21.43 28.50
C LEU A 263 -13.82 20.46 27.75
N GLY A 264 -14.04 20.33 26.42
CA GLY A 264 -13.37 19.35 25.59
C GLY A 264 -13.64 17.89 26.02
N GLY A 265 -14.82 17.60 26.56
CA GLY A 265 -15.23 16.31 27.08
C GLY A 265 -14.62 15.95 28.44
N VAL A 266 -13.96 16.90 29.14
CA VAL A 266 -13.28 16.69 30.42
C VAL A 266 -13.96 17.52 31.51
N ARG A 267 -14.20 16.91 32.68
CA ARG A 267 -14.72 17.62 33.87
C ARG A 267 -13.58 18.32 34.59
N ILE A 268 -13.66 19.64 34.69
CA ILE A 268 -12.67 20.49 35.34
C ILE A 268 -13.26 21.04 36.64
N PRO A 269 -12.70 20.79 37.83
CA PRO A 269 -13.14 21.35 39.07
C PRO A 269 -13.11 22.89 39.04
N HIS A 270 -14.22 23.54 39.37
CA HIS A 270 -14.35 24.97 39.38
C HIS A 270 -15.54 25.39 40.26
N THR A 271 -15.54 26.57 40.79
CA THR A 271 -16.66 27.12 41.61
C THR A 271 -17.86 27.55 40.76
N HIS A 272 -17.75 27.44 39.43
CA HIS A 272 -18.80 27.78 38.47
C HIS A 272 -18.89 26.65 37.41
N ARG A 273 -20.07 26.48 36.85
CA ARG A 273 -20.34 25.70 35.66
C ARG A 273 -20.67 26.62 34.48
N LEU A 274 -20.64 26.09 33.28
CA LEU A 274 -21.10 26.80 32.10
C LEU A 274 -22.63 26.70 32.00
N GLN A 275 -23.31 27.83 31.71
CA GLN A 275 -24.74 27.88 31.51
C GLN A 275 -25.05 27.50 30.05
N GLY A 276 -25.99 26.58 29.84
CA GLY A 276 -26.40 26.17 28.48
C GLY A 276 -27.52 25.15 28.48
N HIS A 277 -28.02 24.82 27.28
CA HIS A 277 -29.10 23.85 27.06
C HIS A 277 -28.62 22.39 27.13
N SER A 278 -27.34 22.11 26.77
CA SER A 278 -26.65 20.83 26.88
C SER A 278 -25.81 20.79 28.17
N ASP A 279 -24.71 20.03 28.19
CA ASP A 279 -23.67 20.09 29.19
C ASP A 279 -22.80 21.37 29.05
N ALA A 280 -23.12 22.23 28.06
CA ALA A 280 -22.50 23.53 27.77
C ALA A 280 -20.98 23.45 27.49
N ASP A 281 -20.49 22.36 26.90
CA ASP A 281 -19.09 22.23 26.50
C ASP A 281 -18.77 23.13 25.29
N ALA A 282 -18.38 24.37 25.56
CA ALA A 282 -18.06 25.35 24.52
C ALA A 282 -16.95 24.89 23.56
N ALA A 283 -16.02 24.07 24.05
CA ALA A 283 -14.92 23.55 23.21
C ALA A 283 -15.44 22.55 22.16
N LEU A 284 -16.31 21.62 22.57
CA LEU A 284 -16.91 20.65 21.64
C LEU A 284 -17.91 21.32 20.69
N HIS A 285 -18.65 22.35 21.16
CA HIS A 285 -19.55 23.14 20.32
C HIS A 285 -18.76 23.89 19.23
N ALA A 286 -17.71 24.61 19.58
CA ALA A 286 -16.89 25.31 18.59
C ALA A 286 -16.27 24.36 17.57
N LEU A 287 -15.80 23.18 17.99
CA LEU A 287 -15.27 22.17 17.07
C LEU A 287 -16.33 21.60 16.15
N THR A 288 -17.55 21.39 16.65
CA THR A 288 -18.69 20.89 15.86
C THR A 288 -19.06 21.90 14.77
N ASP A 289 -19.20 23.18 15.13
CA ASP A 289 -19.51 24.25 14.17
C ASP A 289 -18.37 24.45 13.14
N ALA A 290 -17.11 24.30 13.58
CA ALA A 290 -15.98 24.35 12.65
C ALA A 290 -16.07 23.23 11.58
N ILE A 291 -16.47 22.02 11.96
CA ILE A 291 -16.65 20.91 11.02
C ILE A 291 -17.87 21.17 10.13
N TYR A 292 -19.02 21.61 10.66
CA TYR A 292 -20.19 21.97 9.85
C TYR A 292 -19.85 23.09 8.87
N GLY A 293 -19.13 24.11 9.32
CA GLY A 293 -18.67 25.20 8.45
C GLY A 293 -17.79 24.72 7.29
N ALA A 294 -16.87 23.77 7.53
CA ALA A 294 -16.06 23.15 6.48
C ALA A 294 -16.91 22.34 5.48
N LEU A 295 -18.02 21.76 5.93
CA LEU A 295 -18.95 20.99 5.11
C LEU A 295 -20.00 21.88 4.40
N GLY A 296 -20.17 23.14 4.82
CA GLY A 296 -21.26 24.01 4.37
C GLY A 296 -22.65 23.59 4.91
N GLU A 297 -22.70 22.95 6.09
CA GLU A 297 -23.91 22.36 6.69
C GLU A 297 -24.56 23.25 7.77
N GLY A 298 -24.19 24.51 7.87
CA GLY A 298 -24.73 25.41 8.89
C GLY A 298 -24.02 25.26 10.24
N ASP A 299 -24.78 25.13 11.32
CA ASP A 299 -24.34 25.09 12.71
C ASP A 299 -25.07 24.03 13.56
N ILE A 300 -24.71 23.90 14.83
CA ILE A 300 -25.38 22.98 15.77
C ILE A 300 -26.88 23.25 15.82
N GLY A 301 -27.32 24.51 15.84
CA GLY A 301 -28.73 24.89 15.92
C GLY A 301 -29.55 24.40 14.71
N THR A 302 -28.93 24.27 13.56
CA THR A 302 -29.54 23.71 12.33
C THR A 302 -29.86 22.22 12.47
N HIS A 303 -28.95 21.45 13.07
CA HIS A 303 -29.08 19.99 13.22
C HIS A 303 -29.77 19.58 14.54
N PHE A 304 -29.62 20.38 15.58
CA PHE A 304 -30.11 20.14 16.93
C PHE A 304 -30.81 21.39 17.50
N PRO A 305 -32.03 21.71 17.03
CA PRO A 305 -32.74 22.91 17.44
C PRO A 305 -32.88 23.00 18.95
N PRO A 306 -32.50 24.14 19.59
CA PRO A 306 -32.64 24.32 21.04
C PRO A 306 -34.07 24.24 21.55
N SER A 307 -35.06 24.42 20.66
CA SER A 307 -36.48 24.30 20.97
C SER A 307 -36.95 22.86 21.17
N ASP A 308 -36.14 21.87 20.78
CA ASP A 308 -36.48 20.44 20.92
C ASP A 308 -36.03 19.95 22.31
N PRO A 309 -36.98 19.56 23.19
CA PRO A 309 -36.67 19.11 24.54
C PRO A 309 -35.73 17.90 24.66
N GLN A 310 -35.63 17.07 23.59
CA GLN A 310 -34.78 15.89 23.61
C GLN A 310 -33.29 16.21 23.78
N TRP A 311 -32.85 17.43 23.42
CA TRP A 311 -31.45 17.85 23.50
C TRP A 311 -31.10 18.53 24.84
N LYS A 312 -32.09 18.71 25.71
CA LYS A 312 -31.87 19.34 27.02
C LYS A 312 -30.98 18.45 27.90
N GLY A 313 -29.78 18.96 28.26
CA GLY A 313 -28.79 18.20 29.05
C GLY A 313 -28.06 17.14 28.25
N ALA A 314 -28.14 17.18 26.92
CA ALA A 314 -27.38 16.22 26.06
C ALA A 314 -25.87 16.41 26.22
N ASP A 315 -25.13 15.31 26.10
CA ASP A 315 -23.67 15.28 26.01
C ASP A 315 -23.21 15.92 24.69
N SER A 316 -22.41 16.98 24.73
CA SER A 316 -21.91 17.68 23.54
C SER A 316 -21.04 16.81 22.64
N ALA A 317 -20.50 15.70 23.14
CA ALA A 317 -19.83 14.70 22.32
C ALA A 317 -20.75 14.07 21.25
N LEU A 318 -22.08 14.07 21.47
CA LEU A 318 -23.06 13.61 20.49
C LEU A 318 -23.05 14.52 19.26
N PHE A 319 -23.01 15.82 19.43
CA PHE A 319 -23.00 16.80 18.35
C PHE A 319 -21.74 16.68 17.52
N LEU A 320 -20.58 16.55 18.20
CA LEU A 320 -19.30 16.36 17.52
C LEU A 320 -19.26 15.04 16.73
N ARG A 321 -19.75 13.93 17.31
CA ARG A 321 -19.85 12.65 16.59
C ARG A 321 -20.74 12.74 15.35
N HIS A 322 -21.85 13.50 15.42
CA HIS A 322 -22.71 13.72 14.25
C HIS A 322 -21.98 14.45 13.13
N ALA A 323 -21.25 15.53 13.44
CA ALA A 323 -20.46 16.27 12.46
C ALA A 323 -19.36 15.39 11.82
N VAL A 324 -18.66 14.58 12.63
CA VAL A 324 -17.70 13.58 12.15
C VAL A 324 -18.37 12.55 11.22
N GLY A 325 -19.57 12.09 11.56
CA GLY A 325 -20.38 11.17 10.75
C GLY A 325 -20.70 11.75 9.36
N LEU A 326 -21.02 13.04 9.26
CA LEU A 326 -21.28 13.72 7.98
C LEU A 326 -20.00 13.79 7.09
N VAL A 327 -18.83 14.02 7.70
CA VAL A 327 -17.55 13.96 6.97
C VAL A 327 -17.36 12.55 6.37
N ALA A 328 -17.57 11.51 7.16
CA ALA A 328 -17.43 10.13 6.72
C ALA A 328 -18.46 9.74 5.64
N ALA A 329 -19.73 10.19 5.77
CA ALA A 329 -20.79 9.97 4.79
C ALA A 329 -20.46 10.57 3.40
N ARG A 330 -19.67 11.65 3.37
CA ARG A 330 -19.14 12.27 2.14
C ARG A 330 -17.80 11.67 1.70
N HIS A 331 -17.41 10.51 2.22
CA HIS A 331 -16.12 9.87 1.95
C HIS A 331 -14.90 10.76 2.24
N GLY A 332 -15.06 11.71 3.17
CA GLY A 332 -14.03 12.63 3.59
C GLY A 332 -13.30 12.18 4.86
N ARG A 333 -12.36 12.99 5.28
CA ARG A 333 -11.64 12.83 6.56
C ARG A 333 -11.32 14.17 7.19
N ILE A 334 -11.28 14.23 8.53
CA ILE A 334 -10.74 15.38 9.25
C ILE A 334 -9.21 15.31 9.21
N VAL A 335 -8.58 16.38 8.73
CA VAL A 335 -7.11 16.47 8.62
C VAL A 335 -6.51 16.88 9.96
N ASN A 336 -7.03 17.96 10.55
CA ASN A 336 -6.65 18.43 11.89
C ASN A 336 -7.75 19.28 12.50
N LEU A 337 -7.69 19.39 13.82
CA LEU A 337 -8.51 20.26 14.64
C LEU A 337 -7.61 21.18 15.46
N ASP A 338 -7.92 22.47 15.51
CA ASP A 338 -7.21 23.47 16.29
C ASP A 338 -8.22 24.26 17.14
N LEU A 339 -8.04 24.22 18.46
CA LEU A 339 -8.92 24.84 19.44
C LEU A 339 -8.16 25.88 20.27
N THR A 340 -8.71 27.06 20.41
CA THR A 340 -8.20 28.08 21.33
C THR A 340 -9.28 28.42 22.36
N ILE A 341 -8.95 28.31 23.64
CA ILE A 341 -9.85 28.65 24.76
C ILE A 341 -9.39 29.96 25.36
N VAL A 342 -10.31 30.93 25.50
CA VAL A 342 -10.06 32.22 26.11
C VAL A 342 -10.77 32.29 27.47
N ALA A 343 -10.01 32.23 28.53
CA ALA A 343 -10.53 32.25 29.90
C ALA A 343 -9.47 32.72 30.92
N GLU A 344 -9.85 33.52 31.89
CA GLU A 344 -8.98 33.79 33.03
C GLU A 344 -8.94 32.63 34.02
N ARG A 345 -10.10 31.98 34.21
CA ARG A 345 -10.30 30.78 35.05
C ARG A 345 -11.28 29.81 34.37
N PRO A 346 -11.13 28.47 34.61
CA PRO A 346 -10.00 27.78 35.24
C PRO A 346 -8.73 27.83 34.37
N ARG A 347 -7.58 27.46 34.94
CA ARG A 347 -6.36 27.26 34.16
C ARG A 347 -6.50 25.99 33.29
N ILE A 348 -6.51 26.15 31.99
CA ILE A 348 -6.74 25.04 31.02
C ILE A 348 -5.49 24.16 30.82
N GLY A 349 -4.29 24.75 30.92
CA GLY A 349 -3.02 24.06 30.66
C GLY A 349 -2.87 22.63 31.24
N PRO A 350 -3.21 22.43 32.55
CA PRO A 350 -3.14 21.11 33.18
C PRO A 350 -4.04 20.03 32.50
N HIS A 351 -5.14 20.44 31.86
CA HIS A 351 -6.16 19.55 31.27
C HIS A 351 -5.99 19.33 29.78
N VAL A 352 -5.11 20.04 29.09
CA VAL A 352 -4.91 20.00 27.64
C VAL A 352 -4.64 18.57 27.13
N ARG A 353 -3.81 17.80 27.85
CA ARG A 353 -3.48 16.43 27.44
C ARG A 353 -4.70 15.50 27.41
N GLU A 354 -5.53 15.60 28.45
CA GLU A 354 -6.74 14.78 28.59
C GLU A 354 -7.81 15.20 27.56
N MET A 355 -8.03 16.50 27.41
CA MET A 355 -8.95 17.06 26.42
C MET A 355 -8.56 16.64 24.98
N ARG A 356 -7.28 16.74 24.62
CA ARG A 356 -6.79 16.28 23.31
C ARG A 356 -7.08 14.80 23.07
N ALA A 357 -6.82 13.95 24.06
CA ALA A 357 -7.10 12.52 23.98
C ALA A 357 -8.60 12.26 23.83
N LYS A 358 -9.45 12.98 24.59
CA LYS A 358 -10.90 12.82 24.52
C LYS A 358 -11.49 13.27 23.17
N ILE A 359 -11.06 14.41 22.65
CA ILE A 359 -11.47 14.90 21.34
C ILE A 359 -11.02 13.93 20.23
N ALA A 360 -9.78 13.44 20.28
CA ALA A 360 -9.26 12.46 19.34
C ALA A 360 -10.07 11.17 19.36
N GLU A 361 -10.45 10.66 20.55
CA GLU A 361 -11.33 9.51 20.74
C GLU A 361 -12.71 9.74 20.10
N ILE A 362 -13.35 10.88 20.36
CA ILE A 362 -14.67 11.23 19.83
C ILE A 362 -14.64 11.28 18.29
N CYS A 363 -13.58 11.86 17.73
CA CYS A 363 -13.42 12.05 16.29
C CYS A 363 -12.82 10.84 15.57
N GLY A 364 -12.40 9.79 16.28
CA GLY A 364 -11.74 8.61 15.68
C GLY A 364 -10.43 8.94 14.96
N MET A 365 -9.64 9.90 15.47
CA MET A 365 -8.42 10.38 14.85
C MET A 365 -7.21 10.30 15.79
N SER A 366 -6.00 10.42 15.22
CA SER A 366 -4.77 10.43 16.02
C SER A 366 -4.63 11.72 16.82
N VAL A 367 -4.16 11.63 18.07
CA VAL A 367 -4.03 12.76 19.02
C VAL A 367 -3.07 13.86 18.55
N ASP A 368 -2.11 13.54 17.69
CA ASP A 368 -1.18 14.51 17.08
C ASP A 368 -1.88 15.49 16.11
N ARG A 369 -3.10 15.17 15.67
CA ARG A 369 -3.92 16.01 14.79
C ARG A 369 -4.88 16.92 15.56
N VAL A 370 -4.87 16.90 16.89
CA VAL A 370 -5.68 17.76 17.75
C VAL A 370 -4.76 18.74 18.49
N ALA A 371 -4.87 20.01 18.19
CA ALA A 371 -4.18 21.08 18.90
C ALA A 371 -5.15 21.81 19.85
N ILE A 372 -4.69 22.13 21.07
CA ILE A 372 -5.42 22.96 22.03
C ILE A 372 -4.47 24.01 22.59
N LYS A 373 -4.88 25.26 22.51
CA LYS A 373 -4.22 26.45 23.09
C LYS A 373 -5.15 27.10 24.05
N ALA A 374 -4.60 27.74 25.06
CA ALA A 374 -5.36 28.53 26.01
C ALA A 374 -4.67 29.88 26.24
N THR A 375 -5.46 30.92 26.33
CA THR A 375 -4.99 32.28 26.63
C THR A 375 -5.94 32.99 27.58
N THR A 376 -5.42 34.00 28.26
CA THR A 376 -6.25 34.99 28.96
C THR A 376 -6.63 36.09 28.00
N SER A 377 -7.57 36.95 28.40
CA SER A 377 -7.89 38.19 27.70
C SER A 377 -7.26 39.43 28.39
N GLU A 378 -6.24 39.22 29.22
CA GLU A 378 -5.53 40.27 29.97
C GLU A 378 -6.50 41.14 30.77
N ARG A 379 -7.51 40.51 31.36
CA ARG A 379 -8.61 41.16 32.14
C ARG A 379 -9.52 42.09 31.32
N LEU A 380 -9.48 41.98 30.00
CA LEU A 380 -10.35 42.74 29.11
C LEU A 380 -11.62 41.97 28.76
N GLY A 381 -12.73 42.68 28.59
CA GLY A 381 -14.00 42.09 28.15
C GLY A 381 -14.65 41.19 29.21
N PHE A 382 -15.65 40.41 28.79
CA PHE A 382 -16.41 39.50 29.66
C PHE A 382 -15.55 38.32 30.17
N THR A 383 -14.65 37.82 29.36
CA THR A 383 -13.70 36.77 29.78
C THR A 383 -12.75 37.30 30.85
N GLY A 384 -12.27 38.53 30.68
CA GLY A 384 -11.39 39.20 31.66
C GLY A 384 -12.06 39.56 32.97
N ARG A 385 -13.39 39.74 32.99
CA ARG A 385 -14.19 39.93 34.22
C ARG A 385 -14.67 38.61 34.83
N GLU A 386 -14.21 37.48 34.29
CA GLU A 386 -14.61 36.12 34.72
C GLU A 386 -16.14 35.87 34.64
N GLU A 387 -16.83 36.48 33.67
CA GLU A 387 -18.28 36.33 33.46
C GLU A 387 -18.61 35.10 32.66
N GLY A 388 -17.60 34.48 31.96
CA GLY A 388 -17.72 33.32 31.13
C GLY A 388 -16.41 33.03 30.43
N LEU A 389 -16.45 32.10 29.49
CA LEU A 389 -15.32 31.76 28.60
C LEU A 389 -15.76 31.74 27.13
N ALA A 390 -14.76 31.79 26.22
CA ALA A 390 -14.97 31.66 24.81
C ALA A 390 -14.08 30.53 24.26
N ALA A 391 -14.57 29.81 23.26
CA ALA A 391 -13.84 28.82 22.50
C ALA A 391 -13.88 29.19 21.02
N LEU A 392 -12.70 29.15 20.38
CA LEU A 392 -12.53 29.34 18.95
C LEU A 392 -11.91 28.08 18.36
N ALA A 393 -12.52 27.51 17.36
CA ALA A 393 -12.03 26.30 16.71
C ALA A 393 -11.84 26.47 15.21
N THR A 394 -10.90 25.73 14.66
CA THR A 394 -10.69 25.56 13.21
C THR A 394 -10.62 24.08 12.92
N ALA A 395 -11.36 23.64 11.90
CA ALA A 395 -11.30 22.29 11.37
C ALA A 395 -10.87 22.32 9.90
N SER A 396 -9.90 21.47 9.55
CA SER A 396 -9.55 21.20 8.14
C SER A 396 -10.07 19.82 7.79
N VAL A 397 -10.84 19.74 6.70
CA VAL A 397 -11.49 18.52 6.22
C VAL A 397 -11.11 18.30 4.76
N GLU A 398 -10.70 17.09 4.41
CA GLU A 398 -10.55 16.66 3.00
C GLU A 398 -11.81 15.96 2.54
N LEU A 399 -12.33 16.36 1.40
CA LEU A 399 -13.49 15.76 0.73
C LEU A 399 -13.13 15.40 -0.71
N PRO A 400 -13.81 14.39 -1.31
CA PRO A 400 -13.80 14.21 -2.75
C PRO A 400 -14.26 15.50 -3.43
N ARG A 401 -13.49 15.97 -4.42
CA ARG A 401 -13.90 17.11 -5.24
C ARG A 401 -15.06 16.68 -6.12
N GLU A 402 -16.18 17.36 -5.98
CA GLU A 402 -17.31 17.27 -6.93
C GLU A 402 -17.03 18.28 -8.05
N ASP A 403 -16.90 17.81 -9.29
CA ASP A 403 -16.75 18.66 -10.49
C ASP A 403 -18.12 19.27 -10.91
#